data_bd52304b3fc520eb468c2a3182d0d2a7
#
_entry.id   bd52304b3fc520eb468c2a3182d0d2a7
#
_cell.length_a   1.000
_cell.length_b   1.000
_cell.length_c   1.000
_cell.angle_alpha   90.00
_cell.angle_beta   90.00
_cell.angle_gamma   90.00
#
_symmetry.space_group_name_H-M   'P 1'
#
loop_
_entity.id
_entity.type
_entity.pdbx_description
1 polymer ?
#
loop_
_entity_poly.entity_id
_entity_poly.type
_entity_poly.pdbx_seq_one_letter_code
_entity_poly.pdbx_strand_id
1 'polypeptide(L)'
;AGGLTMQTPAGAVYSSNSHPDPETGIGKYSLEQFRKAVKHGVRGDGAPLYPAMPYPSYTIMPDQDVAAMYAYFMQEVKPVKQANQDTTMPFFMSMRWPVAYWQGLFAPAREFTANSKWDAQTNLGAYLVEGPGHCGACHTPRGVAYQEKSLSLADNDSFLSGAVVDGWRAKSLRGEGNGLGEWSENDIVQFLKTGRTDKIIAFGAMAEVVEHSTQHMTEADLRGMAKYLKALPPVTGRPVERATKKDTTTQALLDGSDTSRGALLYTENCAVCPRADGKGVARIFPA
;
A
#
# COMPACT_ATOMS: atom_id res chain seq x y z
N ALA A 1 -12.15 5.24 -15.18
CA ALA A 1 -11.67 5.82 -16.42
C ALA A 1 -10.73 7.01 -16.22
N GLY A 2 -9.77 6.93 -15.31
CA GLY A 2 -8.87 8.03 -14.96
C GLY A 2 -9.54 9.15 -14.13
N GLY A 3 -8.76 10.23 -13.84
CA GLY A 3 -9.26 11.38 -13.08
C GLY A 3 -9.16 11.27 -11.56
N LEU A 4 -8.67 10.14 -11.01
CA LEU A 4 -8.37 10.06 -9.58
C LEU A 4 -7.25 11.05 -9.24
N THR A 5 -7.55 11.95 -8.32
CA THR A 5 -6.60 12.98 -7.88
C THR A 5 -5.67 12.43 -6.81
N MET A 6 -4.37 12.54 -7.05
CA MET A 6 -3.33 12.25 -6.07
C MET A 6 -2.63 13.56 -5.69
N GLN A 7 -2.80 13.98 -4.44
CA GLN A 7 -2.15 15.18 -3.93
C GLN A 7 -0.67 14.89 -3.64
N THR A 8 0.20 15.75 -4.12
CA THR A 8 1.63 15.69 -3.81
C THR A 8 2.08 17.04 -3.26
N PRO A 9 3.22 17.13 -2.56
CA PRO A 9 3.77 18.43 -2.13
C PRO A 9 4.00 19.42 -3.28
N ALA A 10 4.08 18.93 -4.52
CA ALA A 10 4.29 19.72 -5.72
C ALA A 10 3.00 20.15 -6.44
N GLY A 11 1.84 19.62 -6.03
CA GLY A 11 0.55 19.82 -6.68
C GLY A 11 -0.17 18.51 -6.96
N ALA A 12 -1.31 18.56 -7.66
CA ALA A 12 -2.11 17.40 -7.97
C ALA A 12 -1.64 16.69 -9.25
N VAL A 13 -1.55 15.37 -9.16
CA VAL A 13 -1.38 14.44 -10.28
C VAL A 13 -2.68 13.69 -10.48
N TYR A 14 -3.12 13.53 -11.71
CA TYR A 14 -4.34 12.81 -12.04
C TYR A 14 -4.01 11.47 -12.71
N SER A 15 -4.71 10.41 -12.30
CA SER A 15 -4.58 9.11 -12.96
C SER A 15 -5.04 9.21 -14.40
N SER A 16 -4.28 8.63 -15.32
CA SER A 16 -4.63 8.57 -16.75
C SER A 16 -5.73 7.53 -17.00
N ASN A 17 -6.43 7.69 -18.12
CA ASN A 17 -7.40 6.71 -18.57
C ASN A 17 -6.69 5.40 -19.00
N SER A 18 -6.88 4.33 -18.24
CA SER A 18 -6.32 3.00 -18.49
C SER A 18 -7.31 2.07 -19.22
N HIS A 19 -8.47 2.57 -19.68
CA HIS A 19 -9.39 1.80 -20.51
C HIS A 19 -8.87 1.66 -21.94
N PRO A 20 -9.27 0.62 -22.70
CA PRO A 20 -8.80 0.37 -24.05
C PRO A 20 -9.49 1.29 -25.09
N ASP A 21 -9.69 2.56 -24.73
CA ASP A 21 -10.14 3.58 -25.67
C ASP A 21 -8.96 4.04 -26.54
N PRO A 22 -9.10 4.05 -27.88
CA PRO A 22 -7.99 4.34 -28.77
C PRO A 22 -7.58 5.82 -28.85
N GLU A 23 -8.40 6.74 -28.33
CA GLU A 23 -8.12 8.17 -28.40
C GLU A 23 -7.63 8.72 -27.05
N THR A 24 -8.23 8.29 -25.95
CA THR A 24 -7.99 8.87 -24.63
C THR A 24 -7.35 7.90 -23.65
N GLY A 25 -7.32 6.61 -23.96
CA GLY A 25 -6.81 5.54 -23.11
C GLY A 25 -5.62 4.79 -23.68
N ILE A 26 -5.52 3.50 -23.34
CA ILE A 26 -4.41 2.63 -23.76
C ILE A 26 -4.76 1.75 -24.98
N GLY A 27 -5.89 1.96 -25.66
CA GLY A 27 -6.37 1.10 -26.72
C GLY A 27 -5.45 0.94 -27.94
N LYS A 28 -4.47 1.83 -28.11
CA LYS A 28 -3.44 1.72 -29.16
C LYS A 28 -2.11 1.17 -28.64
N TYR A 29 -1.99 0.84 -27.35
CA TYR A 29 -0.74 0.31 -26.82
C TYR A 29 -0.49 -1.09 -27.37
N SER A 30 0.74 -1.33 -27.85
CA SER A 30 1.24 -2.69 -28.03
C SER A 30 1.54 -3.32 -26.66
N LEU A 31 1.66 -4.65 -26.61
CA LEU A 31 2.11 -5.36 -25.40
C LEU A 31 3.43 -4.79 -24.88
N GLU A 32 4.37 -4.46 -25.77
CA GLU A 32 5.66 -3.88 -25.37
C GLU A 32 5.53 -2.48 -24.77
N GLN A 33 4.65 -1.63 -25.31
CA GLN A 33 4.37 -0.32 -24.73
C GLN A 33 3.68 -0.44 -23.37
N PHE A 34 2.74 -1.38 -23.23
CA PHE A 34 2.09 -1.67 -21.96
C PHE A 34 3.10 -2.17 -20.92
N ARG A 35 3.97 -3.11 -21.31
CA ARG A 35 5.05 -3.62 -20.45
C ARG A 35 5.98 -2.50 -19.98
N LYS A 36 6.41 -1.61 -20.87
CA LYS A 36 7.24 -0.45 -20.52
C LYS A 36 6.50 0.51 -19.56
N ALA A 37 5.21 0.72 -19.75
CA ALA A 37 4.45 1.56 -18.86
C ALA A 37 4.34 0.94 -17.46
N VAL A 38 4.00 -0.34 -17.36
CA VAL A 38 3.80 -1.04 -16.09
C VAL A 38 5.11 -1.23 -15.34
N LYS A 39 6.15 -1.76 -16.00
CA LYS A 39 7.41 -2.15 -15.33
C LYS A 39 8.42 -1.01 -15.20
N HIS A 40 8.41 -0.06 -16.13
CA HIS A 40 9.45 0.97 -16.20
C HIS A 40 8.93 2.39 -16.15
N GLY A 41 7.61 2.58 -16.03
CA GLY A 41 7.02 3.91 -15.93
C GLY A 41 7.23 4.76 -17.19
N VAL A 42 7.21 4.13 -18.38
CA VAL A 42 7.36 4.81 -19.68
C VAL A 42 6.04 4.77 -20.43
N ARG A 43 5.44 5.94 -20.65
CA ARG A 43 4.19 6.11 -21.39
C ARG A 43 4.34 5.67 -22.84
N GLY A 44 3.23 5.36 -23.52
CA GLY A 44 3.25 4.88 -24.91
C GLY A 44 3.91 5.82 -25.94
N ASP A 45 3.99 7.11 -25.65
CA ASP A 45 4.72 8.11 -26.44
C ASP A 45 6.18 8.31 -26.00
N GLY A 46 6.69 7.48 -25.08
CA GLY A 46 8.06 7.54 -24.56
C GLY A 46 8.26 8.47 -23.37
N ALA A 47 7.27 9.25 -22.95
CA ALA A 47 7.41 10.15 -21.81
C ALA A 47 7.46 9.39 -20.47
N PRO A 48 8.29 9.82 -19.49
CA PRO A 48 8.30 9.21 -18.16
C PRO A 48 6.96 9.45 -17.44
N LEU A 49 6.46 8.42 -16.75
CA LEU A 49 5.32 8.50 -15.86
C LEU A 49 5.75 8.97 -14.46
N TYR A 50 4.92 9.75 -13.81
CA TYR A 50 5.15 10.08 -12.40
C TYR A 50 5.09 8.82 -11.53
N PRO A 51 5.89 8.73 -10.45
CA PRO A 51 5.91 7.57 -9.55
C PRO A 51 4.68 7.50 -8.62
N ALA A 52 3.61 8.21 -8.95
CA ALA A 52 2.28 7.97 -8.43
C ALA A 52 1.74 6.58 -8.85
N MET A 53 2.14 6.10 -10.02
CA MET A 53 2.02 4.70 -10.39
C MET A 53 3.20 3.93 -9.80
N PRO A 54 3.00 2.83 -9.02
CA PRO A 54 4.06 2.15 -8.30
C PRO A 54 4.88 1.19 -9.18
N TYR A 55 5.32 1.65 -10.37
CA TYR A 55 6.16 0.86 -11.27
C TYR A 55 7.49 0.38 -10.64
N PRO A 56 8.07 1.06 -9.61
CA PRO A 56 9.24 0.49 -8.92
C PRO A 56 8.95 -0.85 -8.25
N SER A 57 7.72 -1.09 -7.80
CA SER A 57 7.29 -2.41 -7.31
C SER A 57 6.93 -3.35 -8.47
N TYR A 58 6.23 -2.86 -9.48
CA TYR A 58 5.78 -3.69 -10.62
C TYR A 58 6.92 -4.23 -11.49
N THR A 59 8.11 -3.63 -11.41
CA THR A 59 9.27 -4.08 -12.21
C THR A 59 9.62 -5.55 -12.00
N ILE A 60 9.34 -6.12 -10.81
CA ILE A 60 9.61 -7.54 -10.51
C ILE A 60 8.60 -8.52 -11.13
N MET A 61 7.50 -8.03 -11.71
CA MET A 61 6.50 -8.91 -12.31
C MET A 61 7.06 -9.65 -13.51
N PRO A 62 6.85 -10.97 -13.62
CA PRO A 62 7.19 -11.72 -14.82
C PRO A 62 6.48 -11.18 -16.05
N ASP A 63 7.12 -11.27 -17.22
CA ASP A 63 6.52 -10.78 -18.46
C ASP A 63 5.22 -11.54 -18.82
N GLN A 64 5.09 -12.79 -18.38
CA GLN A 64 3.86 -13.56 -18.52
C GLN A 64 2.69 -12.93 -17.78
N ASP A 65 2.89 -12.45 -16.55
CA ASP A 65 1.82 -11.82 -15.74
C ASP A 65 1.45 -10.46 -16.36
N VAL A 66 2.44 -9.70 -16.84
CA VAL A 66 2.18 -8.45 -17.55
C VAL A 66 1.41 -8.68 -18.86
N ALA A 67 1.72 -9.77 -19.59
CA ALA A 67 0.99 -10.14 -20.79
C ALA A 67 -0.47 -10.55 -20.47
N ALA A 68 -0.69 -11.26 -19.37
CA ALA A 68 -2.04 -11.60 -18.88
C ALA A 68 -2.85 -10.34 -18.51
N MET A 69 -2.21 -9.38 -17.80
CA MET A 69 -2.83 -8.09 -17.51
C MET A 69 -3.19 -7.33 -18.79
N TYR A 70 -2.29 -7.29 -19.77
CA TYR A 70 -2.55 -6.65 -21.07
C TYR A 70 -3.75 -7.28 -21.77
N ALA A 71 -3.82 -8.60 -21.83
CA ALA A 71 -4.94 -9.31 -22.41
C ALA A 71 -6.27 -8.96 -21.71
N TYR A 72 -6.28 -8.93 -20.38
CA TYR A 72 -7.43 -8.53 -19.60
C TYR A 72 -7.88 -7.09 -19.92
N PHE A 73 -6.95 -6.14 -19.88
CA PHE A 73 -7.29 -4.73 -20.20
C PHE A 73 -7.82 -4.55 -21.61
N MET A 74 -7.29 -5.28 -22.59
CA MET A 74 -7.68 -5.12 -23.99
C MET A 74 -8.94 -5.90 -24.38
N GLN A 75 -9.29 -6.98 -23.67
CA GLN A 75 -10.38 -7.88 -24.06
C GLN A 75 -11.59 -7.79 -23.11
N GLU A 76 -11.36 -7.62 -21.81
CA GLU A 76 -12.42 -7.69 -20.80
C GLU A 76 -12.86 -6.30 -20.32
N VAL A 77 -11.98 -5.31 -20.34
CA VAL A 77 -12.28 -3.94 -19.90
C VAL A 77 -12.98 -3.19 -21.04
N LYS A 78 -14.17 -2.66 -20.75
CA LYS A 78 -14.90 -1.86 -21.76
C LYS A 78 -14.19 -0.54 -22.05
N PRO A 79 -14.09 -0.10 -23.31
CA PRO A 79 -13.54 1.20 -23.64
C PRO A 79 -14.41 2.32 -23.06
N VAL A 80 -13.77 3.32 -22.48
CA VAL A 80 -14.43 4.54 -21.99
C VAL A 80 -13.65 5.73 -22.51
N LYS A 81 -14.30 6.56 -23.34
CA LYS A 81 -13.71 7.79 -23.86
C LYS A 81 -13.77 8.87 -22.79
N GLN A 82 -12.67 9.15 -22.16
CA GLN A 82 -12.52 10.21 -21.16
C GLN A 82 -11.15 10.88 -21.32
N ALA A 83 -11.15 12.18 -21.56
CA ALA A 83 -9.92 12.95 -21.67
C ALA A 83 -9.14 12.93 -20.37
N ASN A 84 -7.83 12.78 -20.48
CA ASN A 84 -6.94 12.90 -19.34
C ASN A 84 -6.87 14.35 -18.84
N GLN A 85 -6.76 14.52 -17.55
CA GLN A 85 -6.58 15.84 -16.92
C GLN A 85 -5.08 16.17 -16.81
N ASP A 86 -4.76 17.45 -17.01
CA ASP A 86 -3.41 17.94 -16.83
C ASP A 86 -3.07 18.11 -15.34
N THR A 87 -1.82 17.89 -14.99
CA THR A 87 -1.33 18.10 -13.62
C THR A 87 -1.39 19.59 -13.25
N THR A 88 -1.68 19.91 -11.99
CA THR A 88 -1.69 21.29 -11.49
C THR A 88 -0.36 21.72 -10.86
N MET A 89 0.72 21.01 -11.18
CA MET A 89 2.07 21.35 -10.71
C MET A 89 2.61 22.62 -11.39
N PRO A 90 3.46 23.41 -10.70
CA PRO A 90 4.19 24.51 -11.33
C PRO A 90 4.96 24.04 -12.56
N PHE A 91 5.09 24.91 -13.57
CA PHE A 91 5.68 24.56 -14.87
C PHE A 91 7.02 23.80 -14.76
N PHE A 92 7.94 24.28 -13.90
CA PHE A 92 9.26 23.64 -13.72
C PHE A 92 9.18 22.24 -13.07
N MET A 93 8.11 21.93 -12.31
CA MET A 93 7.86 20.61 -11.73
C MET A 93 7.03 19.71 -12.66
N SER A 94 6.36 20.29 -13.65
CA SER A 94 5.62 19.53 -14.67
C SER A 94 6.52 18.99 -15.79
N MET A 95 7.78 19.45 -15.86
CA MET A 95 8.75 18.91 -16.80
C MET A 95 9.03 17.44 -16.54
N ARG A 96 8.99 16.62 -17.59
CA ARG A 96 9.08 15.16 -17.46
C ARG A 96 10.52 14.62 -17.40
N TRP A 97 11.50 15.36 -17.92
CA TRP A 97 12.89 14.90 -17.93
C TRP A 97 13.52 14.67 -16.55
N PRO A 98 13.19 15.44 -15.45
CA PRO A 98 13.72 15.11 -14.13
C PRO A 98 13.19 13.79 -13.59
N VAL A 99 11.97 13.38 -14.02
CA VAL A 99 11.40 12.10 -13.64
C VAL A 99 12.21 10.94 -14.22
N ALA A 100 12.78 11.09 -15.42
CA ALA A 100 13.68 10.07 -15.99
C ALA A 100 14.94 9.85 -15.14
N TYR A 101 15.53 10.93 -14.60
CA TYR A 101 16.64 10.82 -13.64
C TYR A 101 16.20 10.13 -12.35
N TRP A 102 15.03 10.50 -11.83
CA TRP A 102 14.48 9.87 -10.66
C TRP A 102 14.26 8.37 -10.88
N GLN A 103 13.74 7.99 -12.05
CA GLN A 103 13.56 6.57 -12.43
C GLN A 103 14.90 5.82 -12.44
N GLY A 104 15.93 6.41 -13.05
CA GLY A 104 17.26 5.80 -13.09
C GLY A 104 17.89 5.58 -11.72
N LEU A 105 17.59 6.45 -10.75
CA LEU A 105 18.14 6.36 -9.39
C LEU A 105 17.31 5.46 -8.45
N PHE A 106 15.99 5.47 -8.56
CA PHE A 106 15.09 4.92 -7.55
C PHE A 106 14.12 3.84 -8.06
N ALA A 107 14.11 3.57 -9.35
CA ALA A 107 13.28 2.54 -9.96
C ALA A 107 14.12 1.58 -10.82
N PRO A 108 15.13 0.91 -10.24
CA PRO A 108 15.96 -0.02 -10.99
C PRO A 108 15.12 -1.17 -11.53
N ALA A 109 15.45 -1.64 -12.72
CA ALA A 109 14.89 -2.88 -13.25
C ALA A 109 15.30 -4.05 -12.34
N ARG A 110 14.32 -4.81 -11.88
CA ARG A 110 14.52 -5.97 -11.00
C ARG A 110 13.68 -7.14 -11.50
N GLU A 111 14.05 -8.32 -11.08
CA GLU A 111 13.26 -9.54 -11.28
C GLU A 111 12.99 -10.17 -9.92
N PHE A 112 11.82 -10.76 -9.76
CA PHE A 112 11.52 -11.50 -8.55
C PHE A 112 12.41 -12.75 -8.49
N THR A 113 13.08 -12.90 -7.36
CA THR A 113 13.90 -14.07 -7.09
C THR A 113 13.36 -14.79 -5.86
N ALA A 114 12.92 -16.03 -6.04
CA ALA A 114 12.43 -16.86 -4.95
C ALA A 114 13.55 -17.12 -3.93
N ASN A 115 13.22 -17.00 -2.65
CA ASN A 115 14.13 -17.34 -1.58
C ASN A 115 14.10 -18.85 -1.34
N SER A 116 15.27 -19.49 -1.48
CA SER A 116 15.42 -20.94 -1.32
C SER A 116 15.10 -21.47 0.09
N LYS A 117 15.05 -20.60 1.08
CA LYS A 117 14.70 -20.95 2.48
C LYS A 117 13.20 -20.98 2.72
N TRP A 118 12.38 -20.50 1.80
CA TRP A 118 10.94 -20.41 1.93
C TRP A 118 10.24 -21.45 1.05
N ASP A 119 9.07 -21.88 1.49
CA ASP A 119 8.21 -22.73 0.68
C ASP A 119 7.62 -21.93 -0.51
N ALA A 120 7.01 -22.63 -1.46
CA ALA A 120 6.42 -22.02 -2.65
C ALA A 120 5.33 -21.00 -2.30
N GLN A 121 4.53 -21.28 -1.26
CA GLN A 121 3.45 -20.41 -0.84
C GLN A 121 3.99 -19.10 -0.22
N THR A 122 5.03 -19.19 0.59
CA THR A 122 5.70 -18.01 1.17
C THR A 122 6.36 -17.16 0.09
N ASN A 123 7.01 -17.79 -0.90
CA ASN A 123 7.58 -17.09 -2.06
C ASN A 123 6.50 -16.42 -2.92
N LEU A 124 5.36 -17.06 -3.15
CA LEU A 124 4.21 -16.43 -3.79
C LEU A 124 3.76 -15.20 -3.00
N GLY A 125 3.69 -15.31 -1.68
CA GLY A 125 3.36 -14.19 -0.80
C GLY A 125 4.35 -13.03 -0.91
N ALA A 126 5.65 -13.33 -0.97
CA ALA A 126 6.69 -12.32 -1.19
C ALA A 126 6.48 -11.60 -2.54
N TYR A 127 6.29 -12.35 -3.61
CA TYR A 127 5.98 -11.79 -4.92
C TYR A 127 4.75 -10.86 -4.89
N LEU A 128 3.65 -11.33 -4.29
CA LEU A 128 2.41 -10.56 -4.22
C LEU A 128 2.57 -9.28 -3.39
N VAL A 129 3.28 -9.32 -2.27
CA VAL A 129 3.48 -8.16 -1.36
C VAL A 129 4.45 -7.14 -1.94
N GLU A 130 5.57 -7.59 -2.52
CA GLU A 130 6.63 -6.73 -3.05
C GLU A 130 6.31 -6.17 -4.44
N GLY A 131 5.60 -6.96 -5.26
CA GLY A 131 5.27 -6.66 -6.65
C GLY A 131 3.86 -6.10 -6.81
N PRO A 132 2.89 -6.89 -7.33
CA PRO A 132 1.57 -6.40 -7.71
C PRO A 132 0.76 -5.79 -6.56
N GLY A 133 0.95 -6.25 -5.33
CA GLY A 133 0.31 -5.68 -4.15
C GLY A 133 0.94 -4.37 -3.66
N HIS A 134 2.16 -4.05 -4.08
CA HIS A 134 2.93 -2.82 -3.76
C HIS A 134 2.74 -2.29 -2.34
N CYS A 135 2.71 -3.18 -1.36
CA CYS A 135 2.44 -2.82 0.05
C CYS A 135 3.45 -1.80 0.59
N GLY A 136 4.69 -1.83 0.09
CA GLY A 136 5.74 -0.85 0.39
C GLY A 136 5.34 0.59 0.07
N ALA A 137 4.51 0.82 -0.94
CA ALA A 137 4.08 2.16 -1.33
C ALA A 137 3.45 2.97 -0.18
N CYS A 138 2.76 2.29 0.75
CA CYS A 138 2.19 2.90 1.95
C CYS A 138 2.92 2.51 3.23
N HIS A 139 3.50 1.31 3.31
CA HIS A 139 4.07 0.75 4.53
C HIS A 139 5.60 0.87 4.66
N THR A 140 6.28 1.46 3.66
CA THR A 140 7.72 1.76 3.72
C THR A 140 7.94 3.28 3.78
N PRO A 141 8.84 3.78 4.64
CA PRO A 141 9.12 5.21 4.73
C PRO A 141 9.63 5.79 3.41
N ARG A 142 9.33 7.06 3.17
CA ARG A 142 9.82 7.80 2.00
C ARG A 142 11.14 8.51 2.30
N GLY A 143 11.98 8.60 1.28
CA GLY A 143 13.18 9.41 1.28
C GLY A 143 12.91 10.84 0.83
N VAL A 144 13.98 11.63 0.75
CA VAL A 144 13.92 13.07 0.41
C VAL A 144 13.41 13.34 -1.01
N ALA A 145 13.60 12.41 -1.94
CA ALA A 145 13.07 12.47 -3.30
C ALA A 145 11.73 11.74 -3.46
N TYR A 146 11.02 11.50 -2.35
CA TYR A 146 9.74 10.82 -2.29
C TYR A 146 9.76 9.34 -2.72
N GLN A 147 10.95 8.77 -2.93
CA GLN A 147 11.14 7.35 -3.20
C GLN A 147 10.86 6.50 -1.96
N GLU A 148 10.46 5.26 -2.14
CA GLU A 148 10.50 4.27 -1.06
C GLU A 148 11.96 4.05 -0.64
N LYS A 149 12.23 4.02 0.68
CA LYS A 149 13.59 3.79 1.20
C LYS A 149 14.07 2.36 0.98
N SER A 150 13.16 1.46 0.67
CA SER A 150 13.43 0.07 0.36
C SER A 150 12.28 -0.50 -0.45
N LEU A 151 12.57 -1.35 -1.41
CA LEU A 151 11.59 -2.03 -2.27
C LEU A 151 11.46 -3.53 -1.94
N SER A 152 12.38 -4.05 -1.12
CA SER A 152 12.38 -5.45 -0.67
C SER A 152 13.08 -5.60 0.67
N LEU A 153 12.90 -6.75 1.32
CA LEU A 153 13.63 -7.07 2.55
C LEU A 153 15.16 -7.12 2.33
N ALA A 154 15.59 -7.48 1.13
CA ALA A 154 17.01 -7.58 0.80
C ALA A 154 17.73 -6.22 0.76
N ASP A 155 17.00 -5.13 0.53
CA ASP A 155 17.62 -3.81 0.38
C ASP A 155 18.07 -3.26 1.74
N ASN A 156 17.16 -3.16 2.70
CA ASN A 156 17.46 -2.68 4.06
C ASN A 156 16.27 -2.83 5.01
N ASP A 157 16.49 -2.46 6.26
CA ASP A 157 15.56 -2.60 7.39
C ASP A 157 14.36 -1.62 7.35
N SER A 158 14.32 -0.70 6.38
CA SER A 158 13.18 0.22 6.19
C SER A 158 12.00 -0.46 5.49
N PHE A 159 12.21 -1.61 4.82
CA PHE A 159 11.16 -2.30 4.10
C PHE A 159 9.99 -2.66 5.03
N LEU A 160 8.79 -2.20 4.68
CA LEU A 160 7.54 -2.41 5.42
C LEU A 160 7.61 -2.01 6.90
N SER A 161 8.50 -1.10 7.28
CA SER A 161 8.70 -0.65 8.67
C SER A 161 7.67 0.38 9.18
N GLY A 162 6.67 0.66 8.36
CA GLY A 162 5.64 1.67 8.61
C GLY A 162 6.00 3.05 8.10
N ALA A 163 4.99 3.85 7.73
CA ALA A 163 5.17 5.20 7.20
C ALA A 163 3.99 6.10 7.56
N VAL A 164 4.07 7.37 7.16
CA VAL A 164 2.93 8.29 7.15
C VAL A 164 2.65 8.65 5.70
N VAL A 165 1.42 8.42 5.25
CA VAL A 165 0.96 8.69 3.89
C VAL A 165 -0.36 9.44 3.99
N ASP A 166 -0.45 10.60 3.37
CA ASP A 166 -1.65 11.47 3.35
C ASP A 166 -2.24 11.75 4.74
N GLY A 167 -1.35 11.97 5.73
CA GLY A 167 -1.75 12.21 7.13
C GLY A 167 -2.12 10.95 7.92
N TRP A 168 -2.19 9.78 7.28
CA TRP A 168 -2.48 8.51 7.92
C TRP A 168 -1.21 7.75 8.28
N ARG A 169 -1.20 7.13 9.45
CA ARG A 169 -0.10 6.26 9.86
C ARG A 169 -0.34 4.83 9.38
N ALA A 170 0.34 4.44 8.30
CA ALA A 170 0.46 3.03 7.92
C ALA A 170 1.40 2.32 8.91
N LYS A 171 0.88 1.30 9.60
CA LYS A 171 1.65 0.53 10.59
C LYS A 171 2.78 -0.24 9.92
N SER A 172 3.80 -0.63 10.71
CA SER A 172 4.75 -1.65 10.28
C SER A 172 4.04 -2.98 10.01
N LEU A 173 4.42 -3.64 8.93
CA LEU A 173 3.99 -4.99 8.59
C LEU A 173 5.02 -6.05 9.00
N ARG A 174 5.91 -5.71 9.91
CA ARG A 174 6.99 -6.58 10.41
C ARG A 174 6.68 -7.14 11.80
N GLY A 175 7.59 -7.96 12.32
CA GLY A 175 7.39 -8.79 13.51
C GLY A 175 7.47 -8.10 14.87
N GLU A 176 7.64 -6.76 14.94
CA GLU A 176 7.59 -6.05 16.23
C GLU A 176 6.17 -5.98 16.81
N GLY A 177 6.06 -5.76 18.13
CA GLY A 177 4.80 -5.74 18.85
C GLY A 177 3.83 -4.65 18.40
N ASN A 178 4.32 -3.51 17.87
CA ASN A 178 3.51 -2.46 17.26
C ASN A 178 3.21 -2.71 15.77
N GLY A 179 3.80 -3.77 15.18
CA GLY A 179 3.54 -4.24 13.82
C GLY A 179 2.59 -5.43 13.82
N LEU A 180 3.05 -6.52 13.20
CA LEU A 180 2.30 -7.79 13.09
C LEU A 180 2.78 -8.88 14.08
N GLY A 181 3.62 -8.53 15.08
CA GLY A 181 4.17 -9.51 16.02
C GLY A 181 3.07 -10.32 16.73
N GLU A 182 2.03 -9.65 17.21
CA GLU A 182 0.90 -10.25 17.93
C GLU A 182 -0.25 -10.77 17.01
N TRP A 183 -0.09 -10.67 15.69
CA TRP A 183 -1.08 -11.16 14.73
C TRP A 183 -0.79 -12.61 14.35
N SER A 184 -1.81 -13.43 14.30
CA SER A 184 -1.72 -14.74 13.66
C SER A 184 -1.82 -14.61 12.13
N GLU A 185 -1.40 -15.65 11.39
CA GLU A 185 -1.63 -15.69 9.94
C GLU A 185 -3.13 -15.57 9.61
N ASN A 186 -3.99 -16.19 10.41
CA ASN A 186 -5.44 -16.10 10.22
C ASN A 186 -5.98 -14.68 10.43
N ASP A 187 -5.46 -13.92 11.38
CA ASP A 187 -5.83 -12.51 11.55
C ASP A 187 -5.48 -11.70 10.30
N ILE A 188 -4.29 -11.93 9.72
CA ILE A 188 -3.86 -11.24 8.50
C ILE A 188 -4.77 -11.63 7.32
N VAL A 189 -5.02 -12.92 7.11
CA VAL A 189 -5.92 -13.41 6.04
C VAL A 189 -7.31 -12.81 6.20
N GLN A 190 -7.88 -12.88 7.41
CA GLN A 190 -9.20 -12.32 7.70
C GLN A 190 -9.24 -10.82 7.45
N PHE A 191 -8.22 -10.06 7.90
CA PHE A 191 -8.15 -8.62 7.68
C PHE A 191 -8.06 -8.26 6.19
N LEU A 192 -7.20 -8.92 5.44
CA LEU A 192 -7.08 -8.69 3.99
C LEU A 192 -8.35 -9.08 3.23
N LYS A 193 -9.06 -10.13 3.69
CA LYS A 193 -10.29 -10.60 3.04
C LYS A 193 -11.51 -9.76 3.36
N THR A 194 -11.62 -9.24 4.58
CA THR A 194 -12.87 -8.64 5.07
C THR A 194 -12.72 -7.22 5.58
N GLY A 195 -11.51 -6.71 5.67
CA GLY A 195 -11.20 -5.41 6.27
C GLY A 195 -11.33 -5.37 7.79
N ARG A 196 -11.56 -6.52 8.46
CA ARG A 196 -11.77 -6.54 9.91
C ARG A 196 -11.25 -7.80 10.59
N THR A 197 -10.86 -7.65 11.84
CA THR A 197 -10.66 -8.72 12.80
C THR A 197 -11.43 -8.39 14.07
N ASP A 198 -11.35 -9.23 15.11
CA ASP A 198 -11.93 -8.90 16.41
C ASP A 198 -11.25 -7.68 17.10
N LYS A 199 -10.05 -7.28 16.62
CA LYS A 199 -9.22 -6.23 17.23
C LYS A 199 -9.16 -4.93 16.41
N ILE A 200 -9.38 -4.99 15.09
CA ILE A 200 -9.15 -3.84 14.22
C ILE A 200 -10.08 -3.87 13.00
N ILE A 201 -10.35 -2.69 12.47
CA ILE A 201 -11.08 -2.47 11.21
C ILE A 201 -10.20 -1.62 10.28
N ALA A 202 -10.23 -1.95 8.98
CA ALA A 202 -9.63 -1.12 7.95
C ALA A 202 -10.44 0.17 7.75
N PHE A 203 -9.76 1.29 7.61
CA PHE A 203 -10.35 2.57 7.28
C PHE A 203 -9.37 3.42 6.47
N GLY A 204 -9.86 4.53 5.87
CA GLY A 204 -9.06 5.34 4.95
C GLY A 204 -8.58 4.50 3.76
N ALA A 205 -7.39 4.80 3.26
CA ALA A 205 -6.82 4.15 2.08
C ALA A 205 -6.74 2.61 2.20
N MET A 206 -6.55 2.06 3.42
CA MET A 206 -6.52 0.59 3.58
C MET A 206 -7.88 -0.06 3.37
N ALA A 207 -8.99 0.64 3.63
CA ALA A 207 -10.33 0.14 3.31
C ALA A 207 -10.53 0.02 1.79
N GLU A 208 -10.03 0.98 1.01
CA GLU A 208 -10.06 0.93 -0.46
C GLU A 208 -9.21 -0.23 -1.01
N VAL A 209 -8.04 -0.50 -0.41
CA VAL A 209 -7.21 -1.67 -0.77
C VAL A 209 -7.98 -2.97 -0.55
N VAL A 210 -8.70 -3.11 0.55
CA VAL A 210 -9.52 -4.30 0.80
C VAL A 210 -10.68 -4.35 -0.20
N GLU A 211 -11.45 -3.27 -0.34
CA GLU A 211 -12.65 -3.21 -1.17
C GLU A 211 -12.37 -3.48 -2.65
N HIS A 212 -11.30 -2.90 -3.18
CA HIS A 212 -11.01 -2.96 -4.60
C HIS A 212 -9.98 -4.02 -5.01
N SER A 213 -9.31 -4.66 -4.05
CA SER A 213 -8.24 -5.62 -4.35
C SER A 213 -8.32 -6.87 -3.48
N THR A 214 -7.89 -6.83 -2.23
CA THR A 214 -7.59 -8.04 -1.48
C THR A 214 -8.79 -8.92 -1.16
N GLN A 215 -10.00 -8.35 -1.01
CA GLN A 215 -11.21 -9.17 -0.83
C GLN A 215 -11.51 -10.11 -2.02
N HIS A 216 -11.02 -9.77 -3.21
CA HIS A 216 -11.23 -10.56 -4.43
C HIS A 216 -10.15 -11.64 -4.65
N MET A 217 -9.06 -11.59 -3.88
CA MET A 217 -7.99 -12.57 -3.96
C MET A 217 -8.44 -13.93 -3.42
N THR A 218 -7.79 -14.99 -3.90
CA THR A 218 -8.02 -16.34 -3.39
C THR A 218 -7.49 -16.48 -1.95
N GLU A 219 -8.04 -17.41 -1.19
CA GLU A 219 -7.54 -17.68 0.16
C GLU A 219 -6.08 -18.16 0.13
N ALA A 220 -5.68 -18.89 -0.90
CA ALA A 220 -4.31 -19.36 -1.07
C ALA A 220 -3.33 -18.20 -1.22
N ASP A 221 -3.67 -17.17 -2.00
CA ASP A 221 -2.86 -15.96 -2.18
C ASP A 221 -2.75 -15.18 -0.88
N LEU A 222 -3.88 -14.92 -0.21
CA LEU A 222 -3.91 -14.22 1.07
C LEU A 222 -3.10 -14.96 2.14
N ARG A 223 -3.15 -16.27 2.16
CA ARG A 223 -2.37 -17.10 3.07
C ARG A 223 -0.88 -17.05 2.75
N GLY A 224 -0.52 -17.03 1.46
CA GLY A 224 0.87 -16.78 1.03
C GLY A 224 1.37 -15.43 1.53
N MET A 225 0.60 -14.36 1.33
CA MET A 225 0.94 -13.02 1.84
C MET A 225 1.09 -13.03 3.36
N ALA A 226 0.18 -13.67 4.11
CA ALA A 226 0.25 -13.77 5.56
C ALA A 226 1.51 -14.50 6.03
N LYS A 227 1.85 -15.65 5.41
CA LYS A 227 3.09 -16.38 5.69
C LYS A 227 4.33 -15.53 5.47
N TYR A 228 4.39 -14.84 4.32
CA TYR A 228 5.51 -13.95 4.02
C TYR A 228 5.64 -12.84 5.06
N LEU A 229 4.57 -12.13 5.37
CA LEU A 229 4.58 -11.04 6.36
C LEU A 229 4.99 -11.54 7.75
N LYS A 230 4.59 -12.74 8.14
CA LYS A 230 5.01 -13.36 9.40
C LYS A 230 6.46 -13.84 9.40
N ALA A 231 7.02 -14.13 8.23
CA ALA A 231 8.45 -14.48 8.08
C ALA A 231 9.38 -13.26 8.16
N LEU A 232 8.85 -12.03 8.06
CA LEU A 232 9.66 -10.82 8.17
C LEU A 232 10.13 -10.60 9.61
N PRO A 233 11.42 -10.41 9.84
CA PRO A 233 11.93 -10.11 11.18
C PRO A 233 11.44 -8.75 11.67
N PRO A 234 11.39 -8.49 12.99
CA PRO A 234 11.13 -7.16 13.51
C PRO A 234 12.18 -6.16 13.01
N VAL A 235 11.82 -4.89 12.94
CA VAL A 235 12.78 -3.82 12.63
C VAL A 235 13.84 -3.78 13.73
N THR A 236 15.10 -3.68 13.35
CA THR A 236 16.23 -3.66 14.29
C THR A 236 16.04 -2.58 15.38
N GLY A 237 16.19 -2.97 16.62
CA GLY A 237 16.03 -2.08 17.79
C GLY A 237 14.58 -1.82 18.21
N ARG A 238 13.57 -2.40 17.52
CA ARG A 238 12.17 -2.32 17.98
C ARG A 238 11.81 -3.55 18.82
N PRO A 239 11.10 -3.38 19.94
CA PRO A 239 10.71 -4.50 20.79
C PRO A 239 9.74 -5.44 20.07
N VAL A 240 9.96 -6.74 20.21
CA VAL A 240 9.06 -7.79 19.70
C VAL A 240 7.73 -7.79 20.46
N GLU A 241 7.81 -7.54 21.77
CA GLU A 241 6.63 -7.46 22.62
C GLU A 241 6.14 -6.01 22.72
N ARG A 242 4.83 -5.85 22.71
CA ARG A 242 4.21 -4.56 22.99
C ARG A 242 4.44 -4.23 24.47
N ALA A 243 4.98 -3.06 24.76
CA ALA A 243 5.11 -2.60 26.14
C ALA A 243 3.71 -2.52 26.78
N THR A 244 3.44 -3.43 27.71
CA THR A 244 2.22 -3.38 28.53
C THR A 244 2.42 -2.32 29.60
N LYS A 245 1.85 -1.14 29.43
CA LYS A 245 1.71 -0.19 30.53
C LYS A 245 0.49 -0.60 31.36
N LYS A 246 0.61 -0.51 32.70
CA LYS A 246 -0.55 -0.67 33.57
C LYS A 246 -1.59 0.38 33.15
N ASP A 247 -2.78 -0.09 32.79
CA ASP A 247 -3.87 0.79 32.40
C ASP A 247 -4.42 1.50 33.64
N THR A 248 -4.02 2.76 33.81
CA THR A 248 -4.54 3.65 34.84
C THR A 248 -5.51 4.67 34.26
N THR A 249 -5.60 4.74 32.92
CA THR A 249 -6.39 5.76 32.20
C THR A 249 -7.85 5.38 32.11
N THR A 250 -8.15 4.10 31.83
CA THR A 250 -9.54 3.62 31.69
C THR A 250 -10.38 3.95 32.92
N GLN A 251 -9.88 3.65 34.12
CA GLN A 251 -10.63 3.92 35.35
C GLN A 251 -10.83 5.42 35.56
N ALA A 252 -9.79 6.22 35.33
CA ALA A 252 -9.88 7.68 35.43
C ALA A 252 -10.88 8.32 34.45
N LEU A 253 -11.00 7.74 33.23
CA LEU A 253 -12.01 8.15 32.26
C LEU A 253 -13.43 7.73 32.68
N LEU A 254 -13.59 6.51 33.24
CA LEU A 254 -14.89 6.00 33.68
C LEU A 254 -15.46 6.73 34.87
N ASP A 255 -14.63 7.13 35.83
CA ASP A 255 -15.03 7.83 37.05
C ASP A 255 -14.95 9.37 36.92
N GLY A 256 -14.46 9.85 35.74
CA GLY A 256 -14.38 11.31 35.48
C GLY A 256 -13.27 12.01 36.26
N SER A 257 -12.31 11.27 36.84
CA SER A 257 -11.21 11.85 37.62
C SER A 257 -10.11 12.46 36.75
N ASP A 258 -9.97 12.07 35.48
CA ASP A 258 -9.09 12.73 34.52
C ASP A 258 -9.82 13.90 33.85
N THR A 259 -9.54 15.11 34.33
CA THR A 259 -10.08 16.36 33.77
C THR A 259 -9.16 17.04 32.78
N SER A 260 -8.12 16.34 32.31
CA SER A 260 -7.25 16.88 31.27
C SER A 260 -8.01 17.19 29.99
N ARG A 261 -7.56 18.19 29.23
CA ARG A 261 -8.19 18.54 27.93
C ARG A 261 -8.29 17.36 26.99
N GLY A 262 -7.30 16.46 27.01
CA GLY A 262 -7.29 15.24 26.18
C GLY A 262 -8.39 14.26 26.60
N ALA A 263 -8.56 14.03 27.92
CA ALA A 263 -9.60 13.16 28.46
C ALA A 263 -11.00 13.70 28.13
N LEU A 264 -11.23 14.99 28.31
CA LEU A 264 -12.53 15.63 27.99
C LEU A 264 -12.84 15.50 26.48
N LEU A 265 -11.89 15.86 25.60
CA LEU A 265 -12.08 15.73 24.15
C LEU A 265 -12.35 14.28 23.74
N TYR A 266 -11.63 13.32 24.33
CA TYR A 266 -11.84 11.90 24.04
C TYR A 266 -13.24 11.45 24.47
N THR A 267 -13.64 11.78 25.69
CA THR A 267 -14.95 11.38 26.25
C THR A 267 -16.11 11.98 25.46
N GLU A 268 -15.99 13.27 25.09
CA GLU A 268 -17.05 13.98 24.39
C GLU A 268 -17.19 13.58 22.91
N ASN A 269 -16.08 13.24 22.23
CA ASN A 269 -16.09 13.09 20.79
C ASN A 269 -15.76 11.68 20.30
N CYS A 270 -15.05 10.87 21.09
CA CYS A 270 -14.48 9.60 20.60
C CYS A 270 -14.99 8.38 21.36
N ALA A 271 -15.20 8.46 22.68
CA ALA A 271 -15.45 7.30 23.55
C ALA A 271 -16.72 6.49 23.21
N VAL A 272 -17.63 7.01 22.40
CA VAL A 272 -18.86 6.31 21.98
C VAL A 272 -18.55 5.01 21.23
N CYS A 273 -17.53 4.99 20.37
CA CYS A 273 -17.19 3.81 19.56
C CYS A 273 -16.09 2.96 20.20
N PRO A 274 -14.85 3.50 20.50
CA PRO A 274 -13.81 2.69 21.13
C PRO A 274 -14.04 2.45 22.61
N ARG A 275 -15.01 3.09 23.26
CA ARG A 275 -15.33 3.06 24.70
C ARG A 275 -14.21 3.72 25.54
N ALA A 276 -14.45 3.89 26.84
CA ALA A 276 -13.45 4.47 27.73
C ALA A 276 -12.17 3.64 27.87
N ASP A 277 -12.26 2.31 27.69
CA ASP A 277 -11.13 1.38 27.72
C ASP A 277 -10.37 1.28 26.40
N GLY A 278 -10.81 1.98 25.37
CA GLY A 278 -10.18 1.94 24.04
C GLY A 278 -10.24 0.56 23.34
N LYS A 279 -11.02 -0.39 23.88
CA LYS A 279 -11.08 -1.77 23.34
C LYS A 279 -12.17 -1.98 22.31
N GLY A 280 -13.02 -0.98 22.12
CA GLY A 280 -14.14 -1.06 21.19
C GLY A 280 -15.16 -2.14 21.54
N VAL A 281 -15.87 -2.59 20.53
CA VAL A 281 -16.80 -3.73 20.61
C VAL A 281 -16.45 -4.67 19.47
N ALA A 282 -16.08 -5.90 19.82
CA ALA A 282 -15.67 -6.91 18.83
C ALA A 282 -16.66 -6.98 17.66
N ARG A 283 -16.14 -6.91 16.43
CA ARG A 283 -16.89 -6.97 15.16
C ARG A 283 -17.83 -5.77 14.90
N ILE A 284 -17.92 -4.80 15.78
CA ILE A 284 -18.80 -3.63 15.62
C ILE A 284 -17.96 -2.35 15.56
N PHE A 285 -17.17 -2.09 16.58
CA PHE A 285 -16.30 -0.91 16.66
C PHE A 285 -14.85 -1.31 16.95
N PRO A 286 -13.87 -0.71 16.27
CA PRO A 286 -12.46 -1.01 16.50
C PRO A 286 -11.97 -0.54 17.88
N ALA A 287 -10.89 -1.18 18.31
CA ALA A 287 -10.13 -0.76 19.49
C ALA A 287 -9.28 0.48 19.20
#